data_c2b1ab42ee44e072cda4b97d28735cc2
#
_entry.id   c2b1ab42ee44e072cda4b97d28735cc2
#
_cell.length_a   1.000
_cell.length_b   1.000
_cell.length_c   1.000
_cell.angle_alpha   90.00
_cell.angle_beta   90.00
_cell.angle_gamma   90.00
#
_symmetry.space_group_name_H-M   'P 1'
#
loop_
_entity.id
_entity.type
_entity.pdbx_description
1 polymer ?
#
loop_
_entity_poly.entity_id
_entity_poly.type
_entity_poly.pdbx_seq_one_letter_code
_entity_poly.pdbx_strand_id
1 'polypeptide(L)'
;GYEVDVEKIFDLNMDRIESVTILKDASATAIYGSRAANGVVVVTTKAPQEGQLRVSYNLNVAISAPDLSDYHLLNAREKLEAEVAGGLYESEYMDTQQKLRMDYADRLKRVKSGVDTYWLSQPLEVAVGHKHSLYVEGGDKSIRYGIDLNYQANPGVMKKSSRDRFGVGFLLSYNLNNKLLFRNKLTVDKVKSKESPYGSFRDYAAANPYERVHDDEGKLIESYDTHVATTARYLNPLYEATLNHKDETAYTSWTDNFDFDWFINDHFRLKAKVAYSERTD
;
A
#
# COMPACT_ATOMS: atom_id res chain seq x y z
N GLY A 1 15.02 -13.43 19.45
CA GLY A 1 14.07 -13.01 18.44
C GLY A 1 13.29 -14.19 17.92
N TYR A 2 12.23 -13.93 17.27
CA TYR A 2 11.41 -14.88 16.52
C TYR A 2 11.26 -14.36 15.09
N GLU A 3 11.15 -15.29 14.16
CA GLU A 3 11.02 -14.97 12.74
C GLU A 3 9.59 -14.53 12.44
N VAL A 4 9.44 -13.54 11.59
CA VAL A 4 8.16 -13.07 11.04
C VAL A 4 8.28 -12.93 9.54
N ASP A 5 7.16 -13.07 8.84
CA ASP A 5 7.12 -12.84 7.41
C ASP A 5 7.43 -11.38 7.07
N VAL A 6 8.04 -11.16 5.90
CA VAL A 6 8.44 -9.82 5.42
C VAL A 6 7.25 -8.87 5.37
N GLU A 7 6.08 -9.36 5.02
CA GLU A 7 4.83 -8.57 5.00
C GLU A 7 4.46 -7.98 6.37
N LYS A 8 4.79 -8.67 7.47
CA LYS A 8 4.55 -8.16 8.83
C LYS A 8 5.37 -6.92 9.19
N ILE A 9 6.45 -6.62 8.45
CA ILE A 9 7.23 -5.40 8.66
C ILE A 9 6.36 -4.17 8.40
N PHE A 10 5.48 -4.22 7.39
CA PHE A 10 4.56 -3.13 7.08
C PHE A 10 3.45 -2.96 8.13
N ASP A 11 3.21 -4.00 8.92
CA ASP A 11 2.20 -4.01 9.98
C ASP A 11 2.79 -3.68 11.36
N LEU A 12 4.09 -3.41 11.46
CA LEU A 12 4.70 -3.01 12.72
C LEU A 12 4.30 -1.57 13.10
N ASN A 13 3.95 -1.39 14.37
CA ASN A 13 3.79 -0.03 14.90
C ASN A 13 5.17 0.63 15.06
N MET A 14 5.52 1.52 14.14
CA MET A 14 6.83 2.19 14.10
C MET A 14 7.13 2.98 15.37
N ASP A 15 6.11 3.48 16.08
CA ASP A 15 6.29 4.21 17.35
C ASP A 15 6.83 3.31 18.46
N ARG A 16 6.68 1.98 18.31
CA ARG A 16 7.15 0.95 19.24
C ARG A 16 8.50 0.36 18.86
N ILE A 17 9.12 0.78 17.77
CA ILE A 17 10.44 0.32 17.37
C ILE A 17 11.51 1.09 18.15
N GLU A 18 12.43 0.36 18.75
CA GLU A 18 13.63 0.89 19.40
C GLU A 18 14.80 0.95 18.42
N SER A 19 15.01 -0.14 17.69
CA SER A 19 16.07 -0.23 16.70
C SER A 19 15.74 -1.21 15.56
N VAL A 20 16.34 -0.95 14.40
CA VAL A 20 16.35 -1.86 13.25
C VAL A 20 17.80 -2.13 12.90
N THR A 21 18.21 -3.38 12.91
CA THR A 21 19.58 -3.82 12.58
C THR A 21 19.53 -4.75 11.37
N ILE A 22 20.35 -4.46 10.37
CA ILE A 22 20.47 -5.31 9.18
C ILE A 22 21.76 -6.10 9.29
N LEU A 23 21.64 -7.44 9.36
CA LEU A 23 22.75 -8.37 9.42
C LEU A 23 23.00 -8.92 8.01
N LYS A 24 24.19 -8.66 7.46
CA LYS A 24 24.56 -9.11 6.10
C LYS A 24 25.71 -10.12 6.13
N ASP A 25 26.43 -10.22 7.26
CA ASP A 25 27.60 -11.07 7.37
C ASP A 25 27.22 -12.52 7.64
N ALA A 26 27.97 -13.46 7.06
CA ALA A 26 27.71 -14.89 7.20
C ALA A 26 27.75 -15.37 8.66
N SER A 27 28.60 -14.80 9.51
CA SER A 27 28.69 -15.12 10.94
C SER A 27 27.45 -14.68 11.72
N ALA A 28 26.87 -13.53 11.36
CA ALA A 28 25.65 -13.02 11.98
C ALA A 28 24.43 -13.80 11.50
N THR A 29 24.39 -14.18 10.21
CA THR A 29 23.30 -14.96 9.62
C THR A 29 23.30 -16.42 10.05
N ALA A 30 24.46 -16.99 10.41
CA ALA A 30 24.56 -18.37 10.91
C ALA A 30 23.69 -18.66 12.16
N ILE A 31 23.41 -17.62 12.97
CA ILE A 31 22.54 -17.74 14.15
C ILE A 31 21.07 -17.96 13.76
N TYR A 32 20.70 -17.52 12.55
CA TYR A 32 19.29 -17.53 12.06
C TYR A 32 19.01 -18.66 11.05
N GLY A 33 20.00 -19.52 10.76
CA GLY A 33 19.86 -20.70 9.90
C GLY A 33 19.85 -20.40 8.40
N SER A 34 19.44 -21.39 7.61
CA SER A 34 19.52 -21.34 6.13
C SER A 34 18.67 -20.25 5.48
N ARG A 35 17.59 -19.83 6.13
CA ARG A 35 16.72 -18.74 5.63
C ARG A 35 17.40 -17.37 5.66
N ALA A 36 18.46 -17.23 6.42
CA ALA A 36 19.22 -16.00 6.54
C ALA A 36 20.27 -15.76 5.44
N ALA A 37 20.30 -16.60 4.40
CA ALA A 37 21.30 -16.53 3.31
C ALA A 37 21.34 -15.15 2.60
N ASN A 38 20.19 -14.45 2.52
CA ASN A 38 20.07 -13.12 1.93
C ASN A 38 20.18 -11.96 2.95
N GLY A 39 20.57 -12.26 4.18
CA GLY A 39 20.61 -11.30 5.29
C GLY A 39 19.39 -11.39 6.21
N VAL A 40 19.50 -10.72 7.36
CA VAL A 40 18.46 -10.69 8.39
C VAL A 40 18.19 -9.26 8.82
N VAL A 41 16.93 -8.86 8.87
CA VAL A 41 16.49 -7.61 9.48
C VAL A 41 15.99 -7.91 10.89
N VAL A 42 16.73 -7.42 11.89
CA VAL A 42 16.36 -7.57 13.30
C VAL A 42 15.65 -6.31 13.77
N VAL A 43 14.40 -6.43 14.16
CA VAL A 43 13.61 -5.32 14.72
C VAL A 43 13.49 -5.51 16.23
N THR A 44 13.98 -4.54 16.97
CA THR A 44 13.84 -4.49 18.44
C THR A 44 12.73 -3.51 18.81
N THR A 45 11.81 -3.95 19.66
CA THR A 45 10.70 -3.11 20.13
C THR A 45 10.99 -2.60 21.54
N LYS A 46 10.53 -1.37 21.83
CA LYS A 46 10.66 -0.73 23.15
C LYS A 46 10.00 -1.58 24.23
N ALA A 47 10.75 -1.85 25.30
CA ALA A 47 10.23 -2.50 26.50
C ALA A 47 9.45 -1.48 27.37
N PRO A 48 8.44 -1.94 28.16
CA PRO A 48 7.78 -1.08 29.13
C PRO A 48 8.76 -0.59 30.19
N GLN A 49 8.68 0.69 30.54
CA GLN A 49 9.55 1.28 31.56
C GLN A 49 8.92 1.17 32.94
N GLU A 50 9.76 1.09 33.97
CA GLU A 50 9.33 1.16 35.36
C GLU A 50 8.88 2.58 35.71
N GLY A 51 7.92 2.68 36.64
CA GLY A 51 7.44 3.94 37.17
C GLY A 51 5.91 4.01 37.24
N GLN A 52 5.43 5.22 37.52
CA GLN A 52 4.00 5.50 37.54
C GLN A 52 3.38 5.29 36.14
N LEU A 53 2.07 5.12 36.14
CA LEU A 53 1.31 5.00 34.89
C LEU A 53 1.64 6.16 33.96
N ARG A 54 2.10 5.86 32.75
CA ARG A 54 2.35 6.83 31.67
C ARG A 54 1.44 6.52 30.50
N VAL A 55 0.87 7.57 29.96
CA VAL A 55 0.06 7.52 28.76
C VAL A 55 0.72 8.38 27.69
N SER A 56 0.99 7.81 26.53
CA SER A 56 1.58 8.49 25.39
C SER A 56 0.63 8.38 24.21
N TYR A 57 0.33 9.50 23.57
CA TYR A 57 -0.48 9.54 22.37
C TYR A 57 0.28 10.25 21.27
N ASN A 58 0.33 9.61 20.09
CA ASN A 58 0.92 10.15 18.87
C ASN A 58 -0.14 10.20 17.76
N LEU A 59 -0.22 11.36 17.11
CA LEU A 59 -0.97 11.55 15.88
C LEU A 59 0.02 11.84 14.75
N ASN A 60 -0.06 11.07 13.69
CA ASN A 60 0.67 11.34 12.46
C ASN A 60 -0.35 11.54 11.32
N VAL A 61 -0.17 12.62 10.56
CA VAL A 61 -0.96 12.91 9.36
C VAL A 61 -0.01 12.93 8.19
N ALA A 62 -0.33 12.17 7.15
CA ALA A 62 0.44 12.07 5.93
C ALA A 62 -0.40 12.55 4.75
N ILE A 63 0.17 13.43 3.94
CA ILE A 63 -0.45 13.90 2.70
C ILE A 63 0.37 13.32 1.55
N SER A 64 -0.28 12.57 0.66
CA SER A 64 0.31 11.99 -0.54
C SER A 64 -0.35 12.60 -1.76
N ALA A 65 0.44 13.28 -2.59
CA ALA A 65 -0.02 13.83 -3.86
C ALA A 65 0.64 13.07 -5.02
N PRO A 66 -0.11 12.75 -6.09
CA PRO A 66 0.50 12.14 -7.27
C PRO A 66 1.42 13.16 -7.96
N ASP A 67 2.62 12.74 -8.28
CA ASP A 67 3.55 13.52 -9.10
C ASP A 67 3.50 12.99 -10.54
N LEU A 68 3.03 13.81 -11.45
CA LEU A 68 2.91 13.52 -12.87
C LEU A 68 3.91 14.33 -13.73
N SER A 69 4.84 15.03 -13.10
CA SER A 69 5.77 15.94 -13.80
C SER A 69 6.70 15.23 -14.78
N ASP A 70 7.02 13.95 -14.54
CA ASP A 70 7.90 13.17 -15.42
C ASP A 70 7.18 12.51 -16.61
N TYR A 71 5.84 12.66 -16.69
CA TYR A 71 5.06 12.12 -17.80
C TYR A 71 4.92 13.17 -18.90
N HIS A 72 5.71 13.04 -19.96
CA HIS A 72 5.69 13.92 -21.12
C HIS A 72 4.78 13.35 -22.22
N LEU A 73 3.47 13.29 -21.95
CA LEU A 73 2.49 12.85 -22.93
C LEU A 73 2.13 13.98 -23.90
N LEU A 74 1.86 13.60 -25.14
CA LEU A 74 1.37 14.52 -26.17
C LEU A 74 -0.03 15.01 -25.78
N ASN A 75 -0.31 16.29 -25.97
CA ASN A 75 -1.65 16.85 -25.92
C ASN A 75 -2.49 16.40 -27.14
N ALA A 76 -3.79 16.73 -27.17
CA ALA A 76 -4.70 16.27 -28.21
C ALA A 76 -4.28 16.73 -29.62
N ARG A 77 -3.76 17.95 -29.76
CA ARG A 77 -3.25 18.47 -31.02
C ARG A 77 -1.98 17.74 -31.44
N GLU A 78 -0.99 17.68 -30.55
CA GLU A 78 0.31 17.03 -30.83
C GLU A 78 0.13 15.56 -31.17
N LYS A 79 -0.78 14.87 -30.46
CA LYS A 79 -1.12 13.48 -30.73
C LYS A 79 -1.68 13.31 -32.14
N LEU A 80 -2.65 14.15 -32.54
CA LEU A 80 -3.26 14.08 -33.86
C LEU A 80 -2.23 14.43 -34.97
N GLU A 81 -1.38 15.42 -34.76
CA GLU A 81 -0.30 15.80 -35.69
C GLU A 81 0.73 14.66 -35.84
N ALA A 82 1.11 14.00 -34.74
CA ALA A 82 2.01 12.84 -34.77
C ALA A 82 1.39 11.64 -35.52
N GLU A 83 0.11 11.41 -35.35
CA GLU A 83 -0.61 10.34 -36.07
C GLU A 83 -0.67 10.62 -37.58
N VAL A 84 -0.90 11.86 -37.98
CA VAL A 84 -0.86 12.26 -39.40
C VAL A 84 0.54 12.09 -39.96
N ALA A 85 1.57 12.56 -39.25
CA ALA A 85 2.97 12.40 -39.67
C ALA A 85 3.40 10.93 -39.76
N GLY A 86 2.81 10.08 -38.92
CA GLY A 86 3.01 8.61 -38.95
C GLY A 86 2.22 7.88 -40.03
N GLY A 87 1.43 8.57 -40.86
CA GLY A 87 0.65 7.96 -41.95
C GLY A 87 -0.58 7.17 -41.48
N LEU A 88 -1.05 7.37 -40.25
CA LEU A 88 -2.16 6.61 -39.69
C LEU A 88 -3.49 6.85 -40.42
N TYR A 89 -3.61 7.94 -41.19
CA TYR A 89 -4.80 8.30 -41.94
C TYR A 89 -4.64 8.10 -43.45
N GLU A 90 -3.67 7.26 -43.85
CA GLU A 90 -3.38 6.95 -45.23
C GLU A 90 -3.63 5.47 -45.54
N SER A 91 -4.22 5.18 -46.72
CA SER A 91 -4.47 3.82 -47.21
C SER A 91 -4.49 3.81 -48.74
N GLU A 92 -3.95 2.75 -49.34
CA GLU A 92 -4.06 2.49 -50.77
C GLU A 92 -5.45 2.05 -51.21
N TYR A 93 -6.28 1.55 -50.26
CA TYR A 93 -7.64 1.10 -50.52
C TYR A 93 -8.61 2.25 -50.38
N MET A 94 -9.38 2.56 -51.43
CA MET A 94 -10.25 3.70 -51.53
C MET A 94 -11.32 3.76 -50.41
N ASP A 95 -11.97 2.61 -50.10
CA ASP A 95 -13.01 2.52 -49.07
C ASP A 95 -12.42 2.79 -47.66
N THR A 96 -11.23 2.24 -47.41
CA THR A 96 -10.50 2.47 -46.15
C THR A 96 -10.06 3.94 -46.04
N GLN A 97 -9.52 4.49 -47.13
CA GLN A 97 -9.10 5.88 -47.18
C GLN A 97 -10.25 6.88 -46.90
N GLN A 98 -11.45 6.59 -47.39
CA GLN A 98 -12.61 7.42 -47.09
C GLN A 98 -12.97 7.41 -45.60
N LYS A 99 -12.98 6.23 -44.98
CA LYS A 99 -13.22 6.10 -43.55
C LYS A 99 -12.15 6.80 -42.71
N LEU A 100 -10.88 6.66 -43.05
CA LEU A 100 -9.75 7.33 -42.39
C LEU A 100 -9.86 8.86 -42.43
N ARG A 101 -10.34 9.40 -43.58
CA ARG A 101 -10.59 10.85 -43.71
C ARG A 101 -11.75 11.32 -42.80
N MET A 102 -12.80 10.50 -42.66
CA MET A 102 -13.90 10.82 -41.75
C MET A 102 -13.46 10.81 -40.30
N ASP A 103 -12.67 9.83 -39.88
CA ASP A 103 -12.12 9.75 -38.54
C ASP A 103 -11.20 10.91 -38.21
N TYR A 104 -10.29 11.24 -39.13
CA TYR A 104 -9.44 12.40 -38.98
C TYR A 104 -10.26 13.68 -38.80
N ALA A 105 -11.29 13.87 -39.64
CA ALA A 105 -12.14 15.03 -39.57
C ALA A 105 -12.88 15.14 -38.22
N ASP A 106 -13.38 14.02 -37.70
CA ASP A 106 -14.05 13.96 -36.41
C ASP A 106 -13.09 14.27 -35.25
N ARG A 107 -11.92 13.65 -35.22
CA ARG A 107 -10.87 13.93 -34.22
C ARG A 107 -10.39 15.38 -34.29
N LEU A 108 -10.16 15.91 -35.50
CA LEU A 108 -9.81 17.30 -35.70
C LEU A 108 -10.89 18.25 -35.19
N LYS A 109 -12.18 17.93 -35.41
CA LYS A 109 -13.30 18.69 -34.86
C LYS A 109 -13.26 18.72 -33.34
N ARG A 110 -13.02 17.59 -32.68
CA ARG A 110 -12.88 17.51 -31.22
C ARG A 110 -11.72 18.37 -30.73
N VAL A 111 -10.53 18.23 -31.33
CA VAL A 111 -9.36 19.06 -31.00
C VAL A 111 -9.66 20.55 -31.18
N LYS A 112 -10.28 20.95 -32.29
CA LYS A 112 -10.68 22.35 -32.54
C LYS A 112 -11.73 22.87 -31.58
N SER A 113 -12.59 21.99 -31.05
CA SER A 113 -13.58 22.36 -30.02
C SER A 113 -12.99 22.43 -28.61
N GLY A 114 -11.68 22.23 -28.47
CA GLY A 114 -10.96 22.35 -27.19
C GLY A 114 -10.91 21.07 -26.36
N VAL A 115 -11.22 19.91 -26.95
CA VAL A 115 -11.06 18.62 -26.25
C VAL A 115 -9.56 18.33 -26.14
N ASP A 116 -9.11 18.25 -24.89
CA ASP A 116 -7.74 17.88 -24.52
C ASP A 116 -7.79 17.24 -23.12
N THR A 117 -8.06 15.94 -23.09
CA THR A 117 -8.25 15.20 -21.84
C THR A 117 -6.90 14.73 -21.31
N TYR A 118 -6.49 15.26 -20.16
CA TYR A 118 -5.34 14.74 -19.45
C TYR A 118 -5.73 13.50 -18.64
N TRP A 119 -5.65 12.33 -19.28
CA TRP A 119 -6.14 11.09 -18.75
C TRP A 119 -5.44 10.64 -17.47
N LEU A 120 -4.14 10.90 -17.32
CA LEU A 120 -3.38 10.47 -16.14
C LEU A 120 -3.92 11.03 -14.82
N SER A 121 -4.52 12.23 -14.84
CA SER A 121 -5.08 12.83 -13.63
C SER A 121 -6.45 12.26 -13.24
N GLN A 122 -7.14 11.59 -14.16
CA GLN A 122 -8.53 11.17 -13.96
C GLN A 122 -8.71 10.16 -12.81
N PRO A 123 -7.87 9.13 -12.66
CA PRO A 123 -8.00 8.16 -11.59
C PRO A 123 -7.37 8.62 -10.27
N LEU A 124 -6.74 9.78 -10.23
CA LEU A 124 -5.90 10.20 -9.12
C LEU A 124 -6.55 11.28 -8.25
N GLU A 125 -6.18 11.27 -6.99
CA GLU A 125 -6.55 12.29 -6.00
C GLU A 125 -5.44 12.51 -4.98
N VAL A 126 -5.49 13.62 -4.27
CA VAL A 126 -4.64 13.83 -3.10
C VAL A 126 -5.18 13.00 -1.95
N ALA A 127 -4.36 12.13 -1.42
CA ALA A 127 -4.70 11.24 -0.33
C ALA A 127 -4.23 11.83 1.01
N VAL A 128 -5.11 11.85 2.02
CA VAL A 128 -4.78 12.29 3.37
C VAL A 128 -4.96 11.11 4.32
N GLY A 129 -3.84 10.52 4.71
CA GLY A 129 -3.79 9.43 5.68
C GLY A 129 -3.58 9.95 7.10
N HIS A 130 -4.00 9.16 8.08
CA HIS A 130 -3.73 9.47 9.48
C HIS A 130 -3.47 8.20 10.28
N LYS A 131 -2.62 8.35 11.31
CA LYS A 131 -2.30 7.28 12.25
C LYS A 131 -2.44 7.81 13.67
N HIS A 132 -3.20 7.09 14.48
CA HIS A 132 -3.33 7.29 15.92
C HIS A 132 -2.64 6.16 16.65
N SER A 133 -1.79 6.48 17.62
CA SER A 133 -1.08 5.51 18.43
C SER A 133 -1.18 5.92 19.90
N LEU A 134 -1.83 5.09 20.70
CA LEU A 134 -1.96 5.27 22.15
C LEU A 134 -1.16 4.17 22.83
N TYR A 135 -0.26 4.56 23.71
CA TYR A 135 0.51 3.64 24.52
C TYR A 135 0.37 3.95 25.99
N VAL A 136 0.02 2.94 26.75
CA VAL A 136 -0.10 2.99 28.22
C VAL A 136 0.91 2.04 28.82
N GLU A 137 1.77 2.52 29.69
CA GLU A 137 2.77 1.68 30.36
C GLU A 137 2.91 2.04 31.83
N GLY A 138 3.41 1.11 32.62
CA GLY A 138 3.71 1.32 34.01
C GLY A 138 4.21 0.05 34.71
N GLY A 139 4.38 0.14 35.99
CA GLY A 139 4.82 -0.95 36.82
C GLY A 139 6.05 -0.65 37.64
N ASP A 140 6.57 -1.65 38.30
CA ASP A 140 7.74 -1.56 39.17
C ASP A 140 8.88 -2.47 38.68
N LYS A 141 9.90 -2.70 39.54
CA LYS A 141 11.03 -3.59 39.23
C LYS A 141 10.61 -5.04 39.02
N SER A 142 9.49 -5.46 39.62
CA SER A 142 8.99 -6.84 39.58
C SER A 142 8.02 -7.05 38.44
N ILE A 143 7.11 -6.11 38.23
CA ILE A 143 6.09 -6.19 37.17
C ILE A 143 6.10 -4.92 36.34
N ARG A 144 6.21 -5.07 35.01
CA ARG A 144 6.01 -3.97 34.04
C ARG A 144 5.03 -4.41 32.98
N TYR A 145 4.16 -3.50 32.61
CA TYR A 145 3.16 -3.75 31.58
C TYR A 145 3.13 -2.61 30.57
N GLY A 146 2.68 -2.94 29.37
CA GLY A 146 2.46 -1.99 28.28
C GLY A 146 1.26 -2.42 27.45
N ILE A 147 0.41 -1.45 27.12
CA ILE A 147 -0.73 -1.65 26.22
C ILE A 147 -0.56 -0.68 25.07
N ASP A 148 -0.58 -1.21 23.86
CA ASP A 148 -0.48 -0.46 22.60
C ASP A 148 -1.81 -0.55 21.86
N LEU A 149 -2.37 0.58 21.50
CA LEU A 149 -3.53 0.67 20.62
C LEU A 149 -3.16 1.55 19.45
N ASN A 150 -3.32 1.06 18.23
CA ASN A 150 -3.03 1.83 17.05
C ASN A 150 -4.12 1.67 15.99
N TYR A 151 -4.42 2.77 15.33
CA TYR A 151 -5.29 2.81 14.18
C TYR A 151 -4.63 3.64 13.08
N GLN A 152 -4.63 3.13 11.87
CA GLN A 152 -4.06 3.79 10.72
C GLN A 152 -5.05 3.69 9.54
N ALA A 153 -5.39 4.84 8.98
CA ALA A 153 -6.12 4.94 7.73
C ALA A 153 -5.16 5.46 6.65
N ASN A 154 -4.96 4.65 5.62
CA ASN A 154 -4.06 4.94 4.51
C ASN A 154 -4.85 4.90 3.18
N PRO A 155 -5.52 6.00 2.78
CA PRO A 155 -6.03 6.10 1.43
C PRO A 155 -4.87 6.15 0.42
N GLY A 156 -5.06 5.53 -0.73
CA GLY A 156 -4.10 5.60 -1.83
C GLY A 156 -4.34 6.81 -2.73
N VAL A 157 -3.35 7.17 -3.55
CA VAL A 157 -3.47 8.24 -4.55
C VAL A 157 -4.36 7.85 -5.74
N MET A 158 -4.58 6.56 -5.98
CA MET A 158 -5.64 6.08 -6.87
C MET A 158 -6.96 6.16 -6.13
N LYS A 159 -7.95 6.85 -6.73
CA LYS A 159 -9.27 7.06 -6.12
C LYS A 159 -9.89 5.77 -5.59
N LYS A 160 -10.49 5.83 -4.42
CA LYS A 160 -11.19 4.74 -3.73
C LYS A 160 -10.29 3.55 -3.32
N SER A 161 -8.96 3.65 -3.43
CA SER A 161 -8.07 2.67 -2.83
C SER A 161 -7.76 3.03 -1.38
N SER A 162 -7.62 2.04 -0.51
CA SER A 162 -7.22 2.25 0.89
C SER A 162 -6.59 1.01 1.50
N ARG A 163 -5.78 1.23 2.54
CA ARG A 163 -5.31 0.16 3.43
C ARG A 163 -5.41 0.64 4.86
N ASP A 164 -6.40 0.12 5.57
CA ASP A 164 -6.69 0.47 6.95
C ASP A 164 -6.19 -0.62 7.89
N ARG A 165 -5.64 -0.23 9.02
CA ARG A 165 -5.14 -1.14 10.03
C ARG A 165 -5.59 -0.72 11.41
N PHE A 166 -6.01 -1.70 12.21
CA PHE A 166 -6.23 -1.58 13.64
C PHE A 166 -5.36 -2.60 14.36
N GLY A 167 -4.58 -2.18 15.34
CA GLY A 167 -3.68 -3.03 16.09
C GLY A 167 -3.83 -2.85 17.60
N VAL A 168 -3.71 -3.96 18.31
CA VAL A 168 -3.67 -4.02 19.77
C VAL A 168 -2.44 -4.82 20.18
N GLY A 169 -1.65 -4.27 21.09
CA GLY A 169 -0.50 -4.93 21.68
C GLY A 169 -0.59 -4.95 23.21
N PHE A 170 -0.22 -6.08 23.79
CA PHE A 170 -0.07 -6.22 25.23
C PHE A 170 1.32 -6.77 25.55
N LEU A 171 2.02 -6.13 26.45
CA LEU A 171 3.33 -6.55 26.92
C LEU A 171 3.28 -6.71 28.44
N LEU A 172 3.80 -7.83 28.92
CA LEU A 172 3.98 -8.10 30.33
C LEU A 172 5.42 -8.54 30.56
N SER A 173 6.09 -7.96 31.54
CA SER A 173 7.41 -8.38 32.01
C SER A 173 7.34 -8.59 33.52
N TYR A 174 7.61 -9.80 33.95
CA TYR A 174 7.66 -10.16 35.35
C TYR A 174 9.07 -10.62 35.74
N ASN A 175 9.65 -10.00 36.74
CA ASN A 175 10.98 -10.28 37.25
C ASN A 175 10.89 -10.66 38.73
N LEU A 176 11.06 -11.93 39.05
CA LEU A 176 11.09 -12.45 40.40
C LEU A 176 12.52 -12.44 40.93
N ASN A 177 12.87 -11.41 41.72
CA ASN A 177 14.11 -11.29 42.46
C ASN A 177 15.38 -11.50 41.60
N ASN A 178 15.35 -11.11 40.35
CA ASN A 178 16.41 -11.33 39.34
C ASN A 178 16.76 -12.83 39.08
N LYS A 179 16.01 -13.75 39.64
CA LYS A 179 16.16 -15.19 39.41
C LYS A 179 15.31 -15.71 38.29
N LEU A 180 14.14 -15.15 38.11
CA LEU A 180 13.19 -15.55 37.08
C LEU A 180 12.68 -14.33 36.34
N LEU A 181 12.90 -14.30 35.03
CA LEU A 181 12.36 -13.29 34.15
C LEU A 181 11.39 -13.95 33.18
N PHE A 182 10.14 -13.55 33.23
CA PHE A 182 9.10 -13.93 32.30
C PHE A 182 8.68 -12.71 31.50
N ARG A 183 8.58 -12.85 30.17
CA ARG A 183 8.03 -11.81 29.28
C ARG A 183 7.04 -12.44 28.36
N ASN A 184 5.90 -11.76 28.23
CA ASN A 184 4.89 -12.08 27.25
C ASN A 184 4.61 -10.87 26.38
N LYS A 185 4.45 -11.08 25.08
CA LYS A 185 4.03 -10.07 24.13
C LYS A 185 2.98 -10.66 23.22
N LEU A 186 1.74 -10.23 23.41
CA LEU A 186 0.60 -10.50 22.54
C LEU A 186 0.36 -9.32 21.61
N THR A 187 0.19 -9.58 20.32
CA THR A 187 -0.24 -8.57 19.34
C THR A 187 -1.36 -9.13 18.48
N VAL A 188 -2.35 -8.30 18.24
CA VAL A 188 -3.48 -8.60 17.35
C VAL A 188 -3.61 -7.45 16.36
N ASP A 189 -3.57 -7.76 15.07
CA ASP A 189 -3.68 -6.79 14.00
C ASP A 189 -4.80 -7.18 13.05
N LYS A 190 -5.67 -6.23 12.74
CA LYS A 190 -6.69 -6.37 11.71
C LYS A 190 -6.38 -5.39 10.59
N VAL A 191 -6.23 -5.90 9.38
CA VAL A 191 -5.93 -5.14 8.18
C VAL A 191 -7.07 -5.32 7.19
N LYS A 192 -7.48 -4.23 6.57
CA LYS A 192 -8.40 -4.21 5.46
C LYS A 192 -7.80 -3.40 4.33
N SER A 193 -7.66 -4.01 3.14
CA SER A 193 -7.21 -3.36 1.93
C SER A 193 -8.32 -3.35 0.90
N LYS A 194 -8.39 -2.27 0.16
CA LYS A 194 -9.31 -2.09 -0.95
C LYS A 194 -8.54 -1.58 -2.15
N GLU A 195 -8.59 -2.33 -3.24
CA GLU A 195 -7.98 -1.91 -4.50
C GLU A 195 -8.85 -0.85 -5.20
N SER A 196 -8.20 -0.05 -6.02
CA SER A 196 -8.89 0.99 -6.78
C SER A 196 -9.75 0.39 -7.88
N PRO A 197 -11.04 0.74 -7.97
CA PRO A 197 -11.90 0.29 -9.08
C PRO A 197 -11.56 1.00 -10.40
N TYR A 198 -10.62 1.93 -10.40
CA TYR A 198 -10.19 2.66 -11.59
C TYR A 198 -9.21 1.88 -12.48
N GLY A 199 -8.97 0.61 -12.19
CA GLY A 199 -8.15 -0.27 -13.02
C GLY A 199 -6.67 0.09 -13.04
N SER A 200 -6.00 -0.19 -14.18
CA SER A 200 -4.57 0.01 -14.34
C SER A 200 -4.24 1.44 -14.75
N PHE A 201 -3.26 2.07 -14.10
CA PHE A 201 -2.74 3.38 -14.49
C PHE A 201 -2.22 3.41 -15.93
N ARG A 202 -1.74 2.26 -16.45
CA ARG A 202 -1.30 2.10 -17.83
C ARG A 202 -2.41 2.41 -18.85
N ASP A 203 -3.65 2.06 -18.54
CA ASP A 203 -4.77 2.25 -19.46
C ASP A 203 -5.08 3.74 -19.67
N TYR A 204 -4.90 4.53 -18.62
CA TYR A 204 -4.98 5.99 -18.70
C TYR A 204 -3.82 6.61 -19.49
N ALA A 205 -2.60 6.06 -19.36
CA ALA A 205 -1.47 6.53 -20.15
C ALA A 205 -1.61 6.19 -21.64
N ALA A 206 -2.35 5.14 -21.98
CA ALA A 206 -2.60 4.71 -23.35
C ALA A 206 -3.83 5.41 -24.00
N ALA A 207 -4.68 6.04 -23.21
CA ALA A 207 -5.89 6.69 -23.69
C ALA A 207 -5.57 7.95 -24.54
N ASN A 208 -6.34 8.17 -25.60
CA ASN A 208 -6.10 9.27 -26.50
C ASN A 208 -6.64 10.60 -25.95
N PRO A 209 -5.83 11.67 -25.91
CA PRO A 209 -6.23 12.94 -25.31
C PRO A 209 -7.34 13.68 -26.07
N TYR A 210 -7.61 13.36 -27.34
CA TYR A 210 -8.73 13.91 -28.09
C TYR A 210 -10.05 13.16 -27.83
N GLU A 211 -10.08 12.18 -26.95
CA GLU A 211 -11.32 11.52 -26.51
C GLU A 211 -11.93 12.26 -25.31
N ARG A 212 -13.25 12.40 -25.34
CA ARG A 212 -14.00 13.02 -24.25
C ARG A 212 -14.32 11.99 -23.16
N VAL A 213 -14.31 12.42 -21.92
CA VAL A 213 -14.76 11.58 -20.81
C VAL A 213 -16.28 11.37 -20.84
N HIS A 214 -17.02 12.47 -21.14
CA HIS A 214 -18.49 12.49 -21.15
C HIS A 214 -19.01 12.94 -22.51
N ASP A 215 -20.19 12.48 -22.85
CA ASP A 215 -20.95 12.96 -24.01
C ASP A 215 -21.55 14.36 -23.78
N ASP A 216 -22.30 14.85 -24.77
CA ASP A 216 -22.93 16.19 -24.70
C ASP A 216 -24.07 16.24 -23.67
N GLU A 217 -24.60 15.10 -23.22
CA GLU A 217 -25.61 14.96 -22.17
C GLU A 217 -24.97 14.80 -20.76
N GLY A 218 -23.64 14.76 -20.68
CA GLY A 218 -22.90 14.57 -19.42
C GLY A 218 -22.81 13.14 -18.95
N LYS A 219 -23.23 12.16 -19.74
CA LYS A 219 -23.10 10.74 -19.45
C LYS A 219 -21.67 10.26 -19.78
N LEU A 220 -21.12 9.42 -18.94
CA LEU A 220 -19.83 8.78 -19.18
C LEU A 220 -19.87 7.96 -20.47
N ILE A 221 -18.91 8.20 -21.37
CA ILE A 221 -18.76 7.42 -22.60
C ILE A 221 -18.17 6.06 -22.23
N GLU A 222 -18.81 4.98 -22.63
CA GLU A 222 -18.39 3.62 -22.27
C GLU A 222 -17.17 3.16 -23.05
N SER A 223 -17.11 3.48 -24.34
CA SER A 223 -16.04 3.00 -25.21
C SER A 223 -15.82 3.93 -26.39
N TYR A 224 -14.63 3.87 -26.94
CA TYR A 224 -14.20 4.62 -28.12
C TYR A 224 -13.89 3.67 -29.27
N ASP A 225 -14.11 4.10 -30.48
CA ASP A 225 -13.72 3.36 -31.66
C ASP A 225 -12.18 3.38 -31.76
N THR A 226 -11.60 2.21 -31.98
CA THR A 226 -10.19 2.12 -32.37
C THR A 226 -10.04 2.64 -33.80
N HIS A 227 -8.81 2.72 -34.26
CA HIS A 227 -8.52 3.15 -35.61
C HIS A 227 -9.35 2.37 -36.65
N VAL A 228 -9.90 3.06 -37.60
CA VAL A 228 -10.90 2.75 -38.63
C VAL A 228 -10.84 1.44 -39.39
N ALA A 229 -9.69 0.81 -39.41
CA ALA A 229 -9.57 -0.47 -40.13
C ALA A 229 -10.22 -1.65 -39.36
N THR A 230 -10.67 -1.44 -38.13
CA THR A 230 -11.24 -2.49 -37.30
C THR A 230 -12.52 -2.03 -36.64
N THR A 231 -13.48 -2.92 -36.44
CA THR A 231 -14.65 -2.71 -35.60
C THR A 231 -14.33 -2.79 -34.11
N ALA A 232 -13.05 -2.84 -33.78
CA ALA A 232 -12.59 -2.93 -32.42
C ALA A 232 -12.86 -1.63 -31.66
N ARG A 233 -13.29 -1.76 -30.43
CA ARG A 233 -13.49 -0.65 -29.50
C ARG A 233 -12.58 -0.84 -28.29
N TYR A 234 -12.12 0.24 -27.70
CA TYR A 234 -11.47 0.19 -26.42
C TYR A 234 -12.35 0.88 -25.38
N LEU A 235 -12.35 0.33 -24.18
CA LEU A 235 -13.16 0.88 -23.09
C LEU A 235 -12.58 2.20 -22.61
N ASN A 236 -13.46 3.10 -22.21
CA ASN A 236 -13.04 4.23 -21.40
C ASN A 236 -12.50 3.70 -20.07
N PRO A 237 -11.24 3.99 -19.70
CA PRO A 237 -10.68 3.46 -18.47
C PRO A 237 -11.44 3.87 -17.20
N LEU A 238 -12.21 4.96 -17.25
CA LEU A 238 -13.09 5.37 -16.15
C LEU A 238 -14.37 4.54 -16.07
N TYR A 239 -14.74 3.84 -17.14
CA TYR A 239 -15.98 3.05 -17.15
C TYR A 239 -15.93 1.88 -16.17
N GLU A 240 -14.78 1.25 -16.00
CA GLU A 240 -14.60 0.17 -15.03
C GLU A 240 -14.92 0.61 -13.60
N ALA A 241 -14.60 1.85 -13.24
CA ALA A 241 -14.91 2.40 -11.92
C ALA A 241 -16.41 2.56 -11.65
N THR A 242 -17.26 2.47 -12.69
CA THR A 242 -18.74 2.49 -12.57
C THR A 242 -19.31 1.10 -12.35
N LEU A 243 -18.55 0.07 -12.65
CA LEU A 243 -18.96 -1.31 -12.46
C LEU A 243 -18.92 -1.64 -10.96
N ASN A 244 -19.90 -2.41 -10.52
CA ASN A 244 -20.01 -2.77 -9.10
C ASN A 244 -19.16 -4.01 -8.78
N HIS A 245 -17.85 -3.94 -9.02
CA HIS A 245 -16.94 -4.97 -8.55
C HIS A 245 -16.28 -4.57 -7.23
N LYS A 246 -15.99 -5.57 -6.45
CA LYS A 246 -15.41 -5.43 -5.13
C LYS A 246 -14.11 -6.21 -5.10
N ASP A 247 -13.02 -5.48 -4.96
CA ASP A 247 -11.69 -6.04 -4.73
C ASP A 247 -11.22 -5.58 -3.35
N GLU A 248 -11.55 -6.38 -2.35
CA GLU A 248 -11.22 -6.13 -0.95
C GLU A 248 -10.57 -7.37 -0.36
N THR A 249 -9.48 -7.16 0.34
CA THR A 249 -8.85 -8.18 1.16
C THR A 249 -8.87 -7.73 2.62
N ALA A 250 -9.15 -8.66 3.53
CA ALA A 250 -9.09 -8.40 4.95
C ALA A 250 -8.49 -9.60 5.66
N TYR A 251 -7.63 -9.34 6.64
CA TYR A 251 -7.12 -10.40 7.48
C TYR A 251 -6.99 -9.94 8.92
N THR A 252 -7.04 -10.90 9.82
CA THR A 252 -6.68 -10.73 11.21
C THR A 252 -5.48 -11.60 11.52
N SER A 253 -4.43 -11.02 12.07
CA SER A 253 -3.27 -11.77 12.54
C SER A 253 -3.07 -11.56 14.02
N TRP A 254 -2.74 -12.63 14.73
CA TRP A 254 -2.31 -12.53 16.09
C TRP A 254 -0.98 -13.26 16.30
N THR A 255 -0.20 -12.76 17.21
CA THR A 255 1.12 -13.31 17.54
C THR A 255 1.31 -13.22 19.04
N ASP A 256 1.66 -14.33 19.65
CA ASP A 256 1.97 -14.41 21.06
C ASP A 256 3.38 -14.96 21.27
N ASN A 257 4.14 -14.23 22.07
CA ASN A 257 5.54 -14.52 22.32
C ASN A 257 5.82 -14.63 23.80
N PHE A 258 6.37 -15.76 24.20
CA PHE A 258 6.79 -16.04 25.56
C PHE A 258 8.30 -16.15 25.62
N ASP A 259 8.92 -15.34 26.45
CA ASP A 259 10.32 -15.44 26.83
C ASP A 259 10.41 -15.81 28.31
N PHE A 260 11.14 -16.87 28.61
CA PHE A 260 11.38 -17.35 29.95
C PHE A 260 12.89 -17.47 30.18
N ASP A 261 13.37 -16.89 31.27
CA ASP A 261 14.77 -16.87 31.61
C ASP A 261 14.94 -17.12 33.10
N TRP A 262 15.45 -18.29 33.47
CA TRP A 262 15.54 -18.75 34.84
C TRP A 262 17.01 -18.99 35.24
N PHE A 263 17.50 -18.20 36.17
CA PHE A 263 18.78 -18.37 36.83
C PHE A 263 18.59 -19.33 38.01
N ILE A 264 18.78 -20.65 37.79
CA ILE A 264 18.61 -21.70 38.81
C ILE A 264 19.60 -21.53 39.92
N ASN A 265 20.87 -21.31 39.54
CA ASN A 265 22.00 -20.98 40.43
C ASN A 265 23.13 -20.30 39.60
N ASP A 266 24.26 -20.03 40.19
CA ASP A 266 25.40 -19.33 39.54
C ASP A 266 26.01 -20.10 38.33
N HIS A 267 25.72 -21.39 38.21
CA HIS A 267 26.24 -22.26 37.18
C HIS A 267 25.19 -22.66 36.12
N PHE A 268 23.92 -22.60 36.47
CA PHE A 268 22.81 -23.08 35.61
C PHE A 268 21.77 -21.98 35.31
N ARG A 269 21.58 -21.76 34.01
CA ARG A 269 20.59 -20.86 33.50
C ARG A 269 19.75 -21.56 32.43
N LEU A 270 18.43 -21.56 32.58
CA LEU A 270 17.48 -22.07 31.60
C LEU A 270 16.83 -20.91 30.86
N LYS A 271 16.90 -20.93 29.53
CA LYS A 271 16.20 -19.99 28.66
C LYS A 271 15.27 -20.76 27.76
N ALA A 272 14.01 -20.34 27.71
CA ALA A 272 13.03 -20.84 26.77
C ALA A 272 12.34 -19.68 26.06
N LYS A 273 12.10 -19.85 24.76
CA LYS A 273 11.34 -18.90 23.93
C LYS A 273 10.34 -19.69 23.11
N VAL A 274 9.09 -19.26 23.18
CA VAL A 274 8.00 -19.83 22.40
C VAL A 274 7.31 -18.68 21.67
N ALA A 275 7.07 -18.85 20.39
CA ALA A 275 6.30 -17.93 19.59
C ALA A 275 5.22 -18.69 18.85
N TYR A 276 4.01 -18.17 18.90
CA TYR A 276 2.90 -18.66 18.11
C TYR A 276 2.33 -17.51 17.28
N SER A 277 2.07 -17.77 16.02
CA SER A 277 1.52 -16.76 15.10
C SER A 277 0.49 -17.43 14.19
N GLU A 278 -0.66 -16.80 14.06
CA GLU A 278 -1.73 -17.22 13.16
C GLU A 278 -2.28 -16.04 12.38
N ARG A 279 -2.68 -16.28 11.15
CA ARG A 279 -3.38 -15.33 10.29
C ARG A 279 -4.64 -15.99 9.76
N THR A 280 -5.74 -15.27 9.85
CA THR A 280 -7.05 -15.64 9.31
C THR A 280 -7.48 -14.56 8.32
N ASP A 281 -7.71 -15.00 7.08
CA ASP A 281 -8.17 -14.16 5.95
C ASP A 281 -9.70 -14.15 5.87
#